data_0b2bf056720392bf442fb00c7fe5cff9
#
_entry.id   0b2bf056720392bf442fb00c7fe5cff9
#
_cell.length_a   1.000
_cell.length_b   1.000
_cell.length_c   1.000
_cell.angle_alpha   90.00
_cell.angle_beta   90.00
_cell.angle_gamma   90.00
#
_symmetry.space_group_name_H-M   'P 1'
#
loop_
_entity.id
_entity.type
_entity.pdbx_description
1 polymer ?
#
loop_
_entity_poly.entity_id
_entity_poly.type
_entity_poly.pdbx_seq_one_letter_code
_entity_poly.pdbx_strand_id
1 'polypeptide(L)'
;MDTSRIFPIAAEPYAFDLKPAQCALLIIDMQRDFLEPGGFGEMLGNDVSQLRRTIEPNRLLLAAWRMQGLAVIHTREGHRPDLADLPPAKKIRGRSATCIGDAGPMGRILVRGEEGHDIIPELYPLATEPVIDKPGKGAFWATDLHGILQNKGITQLVVTGVTTEVCVNTTVREANDRGYDCFVPSDCVGSYFPEFQEMGLKMIKAQGGIFGWVGHSSSLRAVLV
;
A
#
# COMPACT_ATOMS: atom_id res chain seq x y z
N MET A 1 11.44 -14.41 -16.83
CA MET A 1 10.18 -14.17 -17.57
C MET A 1 10.44 -13.24 -18.74
N ASP A 2 9.73 -13.42 -19.86
CA ASP A 2 9.74 -12.45 -20.97
C ASP A 2 8.82 -11.26 -20.63
N THR A 3 9.40 -10.13 -20.23
CA THR A 3 8.65 -8.97 -19.78
C THR A 3 7.90 -8.23 -20.90
N SER A 4 8.17 -8.57 -22.18
CA SER A 4 7.47 -8.00 -23.33
C SER A 4 6.08 -8.64 -23.56
N ARG A 5 5.83 -9.80 -22.94
CA ARG A 5 4.57 -10.55 -23.10
C ARG A 5 3.51 -10.04 -22.14
N ILE A 6 2.26 -10.23 -22.54
CA ILE A 6 1.07 -9.99 -21.71
C ILE A 6 0.65 -11.32 -21.09
N PHE A 7 0.33 -11.30 -19.80
CA PHE A 7 -0.09 -12.46 -19.04
C PHE A 7 -1.50 -12.25 -18.49
N PRO A 8 -2.49 -13.06 -18.88
CA PRO A 8 -3.82 -12.98 -18.29
C PRO A 8 -3.78 -13.52 -16.85
N ILE A 9 -4.16 -12.69 -15.90
CA ILE A 9 -4.20 -12.98 -14.46
C ILE A 9 -5.65 -13.21 -14.05
N ALA A 10 -5.94 -14.31 -13.36
CA ALA A 10 -7.26 -14.57 -12.81
C ALA A 10 -7.65 -13.47 -11.81
N ALA A 11 -8.74 -12.77 -12.10
CA ALA A 11 -9.22 -11.62 -11.33
C ALA A 11 -10.72 -11.41 -11.53
N GLU A 12 -11.32 -10.60 -10.68
CA GLU A 12 -12.65 -10.07 -10.85
C GLU A 12 -12.57 -8.57 -11.18
N PRO A 13 -13.47 -8.07 -12.03
CA PRO A 13 -14.65 -8.74 -12.61
C PRO A 13 -14.34 -9.59 -13.86
N TYR A 14 -13.13 -9.51 -14.39
CA TYR A 14 -12.62 -10.31 -15.51
C TYR A 14 -11.09 -10.41 -15.43
N ALA A 15 -10.45 -11.23 -16.27
CA ALA A 15 -9.01 -11.41 -16.26
C ALA A 15 -8.27 -10.08 -16.45
N PHE A 16 -7.23 -9.85 -15.64
CA PHE A 16 -6.35 -8.69 -15.75
C PHE A 16 -5.17 -9.01 -16.66
N ASP A 17 -4.95 -8.23 -17.69
CA ASP A 17 -3.85 -8.37 -18.63
C ASP A 17 -2.57 -7.71 -18.08
N LEU A 18 -1.79 -8.47 -17.33
CA LEU A 18 -0.53 -8.00 -16.75
C LEU A 18 0.51 -7.72 -17.84
N LYS A 19 1.06 -6.52 -17.87
CA LYS A 19 2.17 -6.07 -18.70
C LYS A 19 3.40 -5.83 -17.82
N PRO A 20 4.25 -6.83 -17.55
CA PRO A 20 5.28 -6.72 -16.53
C PRO A 20 6.22 -5.53 -16.70
N ALA A 21 6.63 -5.23 -17.94
CA ALA A 21 7.50 -4.08 -18.23
C ALA A 21 6.87 -2.71 -17.91
N GLN A 22 5.55 -2.65 -17.81
CA GLN A 22 4.79 -1.41 -17.53
C GLN A 22 4.06 -1.47 -16.19
N CYS A 23 4.38 -2.44 -15.34
CA CYS A 23 3.72 -2.66 -14.05
C CYS A 23 4.68 -2.48 -12.88
N ALA A 24 4.24 -1.77 -11.85
CA ALA A 24 4.96 -1.65 -10.59
C ALA A 24 4.19 -2.31 -9.44
N LEU A 25 4.91 -2.96 -8.54
CA LEU A 25 4.40 -3.36 -7.23
C LEU A 25 4.49 -2.16 -6.30
N LEU A 26 3.35 -1.64 -5.85
CA LEU A 26 3.24 -0.53 -4.92
C LEU A 26 2.76 -1.05 -3.57
N ILE A 27 3.67 -1.04 -2.58
CA ILE A 27 3.44 -1.56 -1.24
C ILE A 27 3.13 -0.39 -0.31
N ILE A 28 1.87 -0.31 0.15
CA ILE A 28 1.33 0.80 0.91
C ILE A 28 1.53 0.56 2.41
N ASP A 29 2.27 1.47 3.06
CA ASP A 29 2.32 1.71 4.50
C ASP A 29 2.50 0.46 5.39
N MET A 30 3.35 -0.48 4.96
CA MET A 30 3.68 -1.65 5.77
C MET A 30 4.65 -1.27 6.91
N GLN A 31 4.19 -0.32 7.76
CA GLN A 31 4.95 0.31 8.85
C GLN A 31 4.71 -0.36 10.19
N ARG A 32 5.68 -0.24 11.10
CA ARG A 32 5.60 -0.76 12.47
C ARG A 32 4.41 -0.13 13.23
N ASP A 33 4.17 1.17 13.06
CA ASP A 33 3.03 1.89 13.66
C ASP A 33 1.67 1.23 13.36
N PHE A 34 1.52 0.59 12.21
CA PHE A 34 0.27 -0.06 11.85
C PHE A 34 0.22 -1.56 12.16
N LEU A 35 1.37 -2.24 12.11
CA LEU A 35 1.41 -3.71 12.12
C LEU A 35 1.96 -4.30 13.41
N GLU A 36 2.69 -3.55 14.23
CA GLU A 36 3.34 -4.11 15.41
C GLU A 36 2.62 -3.72 16.71
N PRO A 37 2.65 -4.62 17.73
CA PRO A 37 2.24 -4.24 19.09
C PRO A 37 3.04 -3.03 19.58
N GLY A 38 2.38 -2.12 20.29
CA GLY A 38 2.96 -0.84 20.71
C GLY A 38 2.89 0.26 19.65
N GLY A 39 2.49 -0.04 18.41
CA GLY A 39 2.30 0.95 17.37
C GLY A 39 0.98 1.71 17.47
N PHE A 40 0.84 2.71 16.61
CA PHE A 40 -0.34 3.58 16.58
C PHE A 40 -1.65 2.81 16.38
N GLY A 41 -1.64 1.75 15.56
CA GLY A 41 -2.82 0.91 15.33
C GLY A 41 -3.36 0.31 16.62
N GLU A 42 -2.50 -0.31 17.43
CA GLU A 42 -2.88 -0.87 18.73
C GLU A 42 -3.27 0.22 19.74
N MET A 43 -2.56 1.35 19.76
CA MET A 43 -2.88 2.49 20.63
C MET A 43 -4.30 3.05 20.38
N LEU A 44 -4.83 2.88 19.17
CA LEU A 44 -6.21 3.21 18.83
C LEU A 44 -7.22 2.11 19.23
N GLY A 45 -6.77 1.03 19.86
CA GLY A 45 -7.60 -0.10 20.29
C GLY A 45 -7.87 -1.14 19.20
N ASN A 46 -7.13 -1.11 18.09
CA ASN A 46 -7.31 -2.07 17.01
C ASN A 46 -6.52 -3.37 17.27
N ASP A 47 -7.00 -4.48 16.71
CA ASP A 47 -6.30 -5.75 16.66
C ASP A 47 -5.32 -5.77 15.49
N VAL A 48 -4.05 -5.54 15.77
CA VAL A 48 -2.98 -5.54 14.75
C VAL A 48 -2.80 -6.90 14.08
N SER A 49 -3.25 -8.00 14.68
CA SER A 49 -3.18 -9.33 14.08
C SER A 49 -3.95 -9.41 12.75
N GLN A 50 -4.99 -8.60 12.60
CA GLN A 50 -5.78 -8.50 11.37
C GLN A 50 -4.91 -8.02 10.18
N LEU A 51 -4.03 -7.07 10.40
CA LEU A 51 -3.11 -6.58 9.36
C LEU A 51 -1.91 -7.50 9.17
N ARG A 52 -1.39 -8.08 10.25
CA ARG A 52 -0.21 -8.96 10.19
C ARG A 52 -0.41 -10.19 9.31
N ARG A 53 -1.66 -10.63 9.09
CA ARG A 53 -1.99 -11.71 8.14
C ARG A 53 -1.57 -11.41 6.71
N THR A 54 -1.40 -10.15 6.35
CA THR A 54 -0.98 -9.74 5.01
C THR A 54 0.54 -9.82 4.79
N ILE A 55 1.33 -9.95 5.86
CA ILE A 55 2.81 -9.90 5.79
C ILE A 55 3.34 -11.01 4.89
N GLU A 56 2.97 -12.26 5.16
CA GLU A 56 3.51 -13.39 4.42
C GLU A 56 3.12 -13.41 2.94
N PRO A 57 1.85 -13.16 2.54
CA PRO A 57 1.50 -13.02 1.13
C PRO A 57 2.28 -11.90 0.43
N ASN A 58 2.45 -10.73 1.08
CA ASN A 58 3.25 -9.63 0.55
C ASN A 58 4.71 -10.02 0.38
N ARG A 59 5.31 -10.70 1.38
CA ARG A 59 6.71 -11.15 1.33
C ARG A 59 6.96 -12.10 0.14
N LEU A 60 6.04 -13.04 -0.07
CA LEU A 60 6.12 -13.99 -1.20
C LEU A 60 5.96 -13.29 -2.55
N LEU A 61 5.03 -12.33 -2.64
CA LEU A 61 4.82 -11.57 -3.87
C LEU A 61 6.02 -10.65 -4.16
N LEU A 62 6.53 -9.94 -3.15
CA LEU A 62 7.70 -9.08 -3.25
C LEU A 62 8.94 -9.87 -3.70
N ALA A 63 9.18 -11.06 -3.13
CA ALA A 63 10.28 -11.91 -3.53
C ALA A 63 10.17 -12.33 -5.01
N ALA A 64 8.99 -12.77 -5.46
CA ALA A 64 8.76 -13.13 -6.86
C ALA A 64 8.94 -11.91 -7.80
N TRP A 65 8.49 -10.73 -7.39
CA TRP A 65 8.64 -9.48 -8.15
C TRP A 65 10.09 -9.08 -8.31
N ARG A 66 10.86 -9.11 -7.21
CA ARG A 66 12.31 -8.83 -7.16
C ARG A 66 13.11 -9.82 -8.02
N MET A 67 12.77 -11.11 -8.00
CA MET A 67 13.44 -12.13 -8.83
C MET A 67 13.32 -11.83 -10.33
N GLN A 68 12.28 -11.14 -10.76
CA GLN A 68 12.08 -10.74 -12.15
C GLN A 68 12.69 -9.35 -12.47
N GLY A 69 13.27 -8.67 -11.49
CA GLY A 69 13.82 -7.32 -11.67
C GLY A 69 12.77 -6.25 -11.98
N LEU A 70 11.52 -6.48 -11.60
CA LEU A 70 10.41 -5.56 -11.87
C LEU A 70 10.38 -4.40 -10.88
N ALA A 71 9.72 -3.30 -11.26
CA ALA A 71 9.65 -2.11 -10.43
C ALA A 71 8.90 -2.35 -9.12
N VAL A 72 9.52 -1.99 -8.00
CA VAL A 72 8.93 -2.00 -6.65
C VAL A 72 9.02 -0.59 -6.08
N ILE A 73 7.96 -0.14 -5.43
CA ILE A 73 7.87 1.15 -4.74
C ILE A 73 7.18 0.92 -3.41
N HIS A 74 7.70 1.51 -2.36
CA HIS A 74 7.12 1.47 -1.02
C HIS A 74 6.59 2.84 -0.62
N THR A 75 5.55 2.88 0.22
CA THR A 75 5.10 4.12 0.85
C THR A 75 5.17 4.03 2.37
N ARG A 76 5.30 5.18 3.02
CA ARG A 76 5.13 5.36 4.47
C ARG A 76 4.24 6.57 4.70
N GLU A 77 3.15 6.42 5.45
CA GLU A 77 2.42 7.58 5.94
C GLU A 77 3.21 8.20 7.11
N GLY A 78 3.49 9.50 6.99
CA GLY A 78 4.19 10.19 8.06
C GLY A 78 4.43 11.65 7.77
N HIS A 79 4.58 12.40 8.86
CA HIS A 79 4.77 13.84 8.86
C HIS A 79 6.22 14.22 9.17
N ARG A 80 6.60 15.42 8.77
CA ARG A 80 7.90 16.01 9.08
C ARG A 80 8.09 16.10 10.62
N PRO A 81 9.34 16.05 11.14
CA PRO A 81 9.58 16.18 12.57
C PRO A 81 9.07 17.49 13.18
N ASP A 82 9.02 18.56 12.39
CA ASP A 82 8.47 19.87 12.79
C ASP A 82 6.92 19.94 12.65
N LEU A 83 6.27 18.90 12.13
CA LEU A 83 4.84 18.81 11.86
C LEU A 83 4.28 19.93 10.95
N ALA A 84 5.14 20.63 10.21
CA ALA A 84 4.72 21.73 9.33
C ALA A 84 3.79 21.28 8.20
N ASP A 85 3.82 19.99 7.86
CA ASP A 85 2.96 19.36 6.85
C ASP A 85 1.71 18.66 7.43
N LEU A 86 1.46 18.81 8.75
CA LEU A 86 0.29 18.21 9.42
C LEU A 86 -0.83 19.26 9.54
N PRO A 87 -1.93 19.13 8.76
CA PRO A 87 -3.05 20.07 8.89
C PRO A 87 -3.70 20.00 10.28
N PRO A 88 -4.06 21.15 10.90
CA PRO A 88 -4.71 21.15 12.22
C PRO A 88 -5.94 20.24 12.30
N ALA A 89 -6.77 20.22 11.25
CA ALA A 89 -7.94 19.36 11.18
C ALA A 89 -7.59 17.86 11.21
N LYS A 90 -6.44 17.45 10.67
CA LYS A 90 -5.97 16.06 10.73
C LYS A 90 -5.48 15.72 12.13
N LYS A 91 -4.79 16.66 12.80
CA LYS A 91 -4.25 16.47 14.16
C LYS A 91 -5.36 16.24 15.20
N ILE A 92 -6.45 17.00 15.13
CA ILE A 92 -7.54 16.96 16.13
C ILE A 92 -8.68 15.99 15.76
N ARG A 93 -8.61 15.36 14.58
CA ARG A 93 -9.66 14.46 14.10
C ARG A 93 -9.73 13.21 14.98
N GLY A 94 -10.97 12.80 15.31
CA GLY A 94 -11.24 11.57 16.07
C GLY A 94 -11.34 11.77 17.56
N ARG A 95 -10.93 12.90 18.11
CA ARG A 95 -10.94 13.16 19.57
C ARG A 95 -10.30 12.03 20.39
N SER A 96 -9.39 11.27 19.79
CA SER A 96 -8.65 10.23 20.49
C SER A 96 -7.74 10.85 21.55
N ALA A 97 -7.46 10.12 22.61
CA ALA A 97 -6.47 10.53 23.61
C ALA A 97 -5.06 10.62 23.02
N THR A 98 -4.85 10.05 21.83
CA THR A 98 -3.56 9.94 21.14
C THR A 98 -3.67 10.50 19.73
N CYS A 99 -2.80 11.45 19.40
CA CYS A 99 -2.78 12.16 18.13
C CYS A 99 -1.48 11.90 17.37
N ILE A 100 -1.49 12.16 16.06
CA ILE A 100 -0.27 12.18 15.25
C ILE A 100 0.71 13.20 15.83
N GLY A 101 1.96 12.80 16.00
CA GLY A 101 3.02 13.61 16.59
C GLY A 101 3.19 13.50 18.10
N ASP A 102 2.24 12.87 18.80
CA ASP A 102 2.37 12.56 20.23
C ASP A 102 3.42 11.46 20.46
N ALA A 103 3.99 11.41 21.66
CA ALA A 103 4.92 10.37 22.05
C ALA A 103 4.19 9.03 22.17
N GLY A 104 4.78 7.99 21.61
CA GLY A 104 4.35 6.59 21.69
C GLY A 104 5.50 5.67 22.06
N PRO A 105 5.23 4.36 22.24
CA PRO A 105 6.26 3.38 22.58
C PRO A 105 7.39 3.24 21.54
N MET A 106 7.10 3.52 20.27
CA MET A 106 8.04 3.46 19.15
C MET A 106 8.41 4.85 18.61
N GLY A 107 8.53 5.84 19.50
CA GLY A 107 8.81 7.23 19.13
C GLY A 107 7.54 8.05 18.91
N ARG A 108 7.67 9.17 18.20
CA ARG A 108 6.52 10.03 17.90
C ARG A 108 5.67 9.42 16.77
N ILE A 109 4.38 9.29 17.02
CA ILE A 109 3.42 8.62 16.14
C ILE A 109 3.42 9.25 14.74
N LEU A 110 3.63 8.42 13.71
CA LEU A 110 3.65 8.79 12.29
C LEU A 110 4.55 10.01 12.01
N VAL A 111 5.71 10.08 12.66
CA VAL A 111 6.73 11.11 12.41
C VAL A 111 7.94 10.48 11.72
N ARG A 112 8.37 11.09 10.62
CA ARG A 112 9.50 10.60 9.82
C ARG A 112 10.78 10.52 10.65
N GLY A 113 11.45 9.36 10.56
CA GLY A 113 12.67 9.06 11.30
C GLY A 113 12.46 8.36 12.64
N GLU A 114 11.24 8.27 13.12
CA GLU A 114 10.90 7.49 14.33
C GLU A 114 10.80 5.99 14.01
N GLU A 115 10.98 5.14 15.02
CA GLU A 115 10.94 3.68 14.85
C GLU A 115 9.59 3.20 14.30
N GLY A 116 8.47 3.71 14.85
CA GLY A 116 7.12 3.35 14.42
C GLY A 116 6.84 3.72 12.96
N HIS A 117 7.46 4.78 12.46
CA HIS A 117 7.31 5.22 11.07
C HIS A 117 8.00 4.29 10.08
N ASP A 118 8.98 3.50 10.49
CA ASP A 118 9.75 2.66 9.56
C ASP A 118 8.97 1.42 9.09
N ILE A 119 9.39 0.87 7.96
CA ILE A 119 8.79 -0.34 7.37
C ILE A 119 9.23 -1.56 8.19
N ILE A 120 8.31 -2.52 8.34
CA ILE A 120 8.59 -3.77 9.05
C ILE A 120 9.74 -4.55 8.38
N PRO A 121 10.55 -5.28 9.15
CA PRO A 121 11.74 -5.97 8.63
C PRO A 121 11.45 -6.95 7.48
N GLU A 122 10.30 -7.64 7.54
CA GLU A 122 9.91 -8.67 6.56
C GLU A 122 9.71 -8.13 5.14
N LEU A 123 9.45 -6.82 5.01
CA LEU A 123 9.17 -6.13 3.73
C LEU A 123 10.11 -4.95 3.49
N TYR A 124 11.26 -4.93 4.18
CA TYR A 124 12.17 -3.80 4.10
C TYR A 124 12.64 -3.54 2.66
N PRO A 125 12.62 -2.26 2.21
CA PRO A 125 13.02 -1.91 0.85
C PRO A 125 14.50 -2.13 0.60
N LEU A 126 14.85 -2.51 -0.63
CA LEU A 126 16.23 -2.46 -1.10
C LEU A 126 16.64 -1.01 -1.38
N ALA A 127 17.95 -0.73 -1.33
CA ALA A 127 18.47 0.62 -1.59
C ALA A 127 18.12 1.18 -2.99
N THR A 128 17.76 0.30 -3.93
CA THR A 128 17.34 0.65 -5.29
C THR A 128 15.83 0.86 -5.43
N GLU A 129 15.05 0.57 -4.39
CA GLU A 129 13.59 0.69 -4.41
C GLU A 129 13.18 2.03 -3.82
N PRO A 130 12.42 2.87 -4.55
CA PRO A 130 11.93 4.12 -4.02
C PRO A 130 11.03 3.94 -2.78
N VAL A 131 11.23 4.79 -1.78
CA VAL A 131 10.36 4.90 -0.60
C VAL A 131 9.74 6.29 -0.61
N ILE A 132 8.42 6.35 -0.64
CA ILE A 132 7.63 7.56 -0.72
C ILE A 132 7.06 7.90 0.66
N ASP A 133 7.56 8.94 1.29
CA ASP A 133 6.98 9.48 2.51
C ASP A 133 5.80 10.40 2.17
N LYS A 134 4.60 9.99 2.54
CA LYS A 134 3.36 10.71 2.20
C LYS A 134 2.67 11.31 3.43
N PRO A 135 2.31 12.61 3.40
CA PRO A 135 1.58 13.25 4.50
C PRO A 135 0.07 12.99 4.43
N GLY A 136 -0.41 12.45 3.32
CA GLY A 136 -1.81 12.13 3.06
C GLY A 136 -2.14 10.64 3.14
N LYS A 137 -3.42 10.29 2.96
CA LYS A 137 -3.86 8.89 2.88
C LYS A 137 -3.50 8.30 1.53
N GLY A 138 -3.76 9.01 0.44
CA GLY A 138 -3.36 8.59 -0.89
C GLY A 138 -1.87 8.81 -1.15
N ALA A 139 -1.31 7.98 -2.03
CA ALA A 139 0.13 7.97 -2.29
C ALA A 139 0.56 9.03 -3.31
N PHE A 140 -0.37 9.65 -4.02
CA PHE A 140 -0.04 10.66 -5.05
C PHE A 140 -0.08 12.10 -4.53
N TRP A 141 -0.88 12.35 -3.49
CA TRP A 141 -1.02 13.71 -2.96
C TRP A 141 0.25 14.18 -2.24
N ALA A 142 0.79 15.32 -2.68
CA ALA A 142 2.00 15.95 -2.14
C ALA A 142 3.25 15.03 -2.14
N THR A 143 3.37 14.17 -3.17
CA THR A 143 4.51 13.28 -3.38
C THR A 143 5.00 13.33 -4.82
N ASP A 144 6.16 12.75 -5.06
CA ASP A 144 6.77 12.60 -6.39
C ASP A 144 6.41 11.26 -7.09
N LEU A 145 5.53 10.45 -6.49
CA LEU A 145 5.17 9.11 -7.00
C LEU A 145 4.77 9.13 -8.48
N HIS A 146 3.90 10.07 -8.88
CA HIS A 146 3.44 10.16 -10.27
C HIS A 146 4.61 10.37 -11.25
N GLY A 147 5.52 11.27 -10.92
CA GLY A 147 6.72 11.53 -11.73
C GLY A 147 7.63 10.31 -11.84
N ILE A 148 7.84 9.58 -10.74
CA ILE A 148 8.62 8.34 -10.72
C ILE A 148 7.99 7.28 -11.64
N LEU A 149 6.67 7.08 -11.55
CA LEU A 149 5.94 6.11 -12.37
C LEU A 149 6.02 6.47 -13.87
N GLN A 150 5.80 7.74 -14.22
CA GLN A 150 5.90 8.22 -15.60
C GLN A 150 7.30 8.02 -16.17
N ASN A 151 8.34 8.40 -15.42
CA ASN A 151 9.75 8.24 -15.86
C ASN A 151 10.14 6.77 -16.07
N LYS A 152 9.47 5.85 -15.39
CA LYS A 152 9.65 4.39 -15.57
C LYS A 152 8.74 3.79 -16.64
N GLY A 153 7.85 4.57 -17.28
CA GLY A 153 6.90 4.08 -18.28
C GLY A 153 5.82 3.15 -17.68
N ILE A 154 5.52 3.30 -16.39
CA ILE A 154 4.53 2.48 -15.69
C ILE A 154 3.12 2.97 -16.04
N THR A 155 2.25 2.02 -16.37
CA THR A 155 0.81 2.24 -16.65
C THR A 155 -0.08 1.36 -15.81
N GLN A 156 0.48 0.35 -15.13
CA GLN A 156 -0.24 -0.59 -14.29
C GLN A 156 0.37 -0.64 -12.88
N LEU A 157 -0.47 -0.79 -11.87
CA LEU A 157 -0.06 -0.91 -10.47
C LEU A 157 -0.64 -2.16 -9.86
N VAL A 158 0.19 -3.00 -9.25
CA VAL A 158 -0.24 -4.00 -8.27
C VAL A 158 -0.15 -3.31 -6.91
N VAL A 159 -1.31 -2.98 -6.31
CA VAL A 159 -1.39 -2.22 -5.06
C VAL A 159 -1.64 -3.14 -3.89
N THR A 160 -0.73 -3.15 -2.93
CA THR A 160 -0.78 -4.00 -1.72
C THR A 160 -0.62 -3.15 -0.46
N GLY A 161 -0.68 -3.78 0.72
CA GLY A 161 -0.42 -3.12 2.01
C GLY A 161 -1.67 -2.72 2.77
N VAL A 162 -1.58 -1.66 3.60
CA VAL A 162 -2.60 -1.33 4.62
C VAL A 162 -2.91 0.17 4.68
N THR A 163 -4.11 0.54 5.17
CA THR A 163 -5.31 -0.30 5.32
C THR A 163 -6.17 -0.25 4.08
N THR A 164 -6.88 -1.33 3.82
CA THR A 164 -7.65 -1.51 2.56
C THR A 164 -8.58 -0.35 2.28
N GLU A 165 -9.40 0.04 3.24
CA GLU A 165 -10.45 1.07 3.12
C GLU A 165 -9.89 2.51 3.15
N VAL A 166 -8.67 2.73 3.62
CA VAL A 166 -8.08 4.07 3.77
C VAL A 166 -6.98 4.28 2.73
N CYS A 167 -5.72 3.93 3.04
CA CYS A 167 -4.58 4.29 2.19
C CYS A 167 -4.59 3.55 0.85
N VAL A 168 -4.95 2.25 0.85
CA VAL A 168 -5.04 1.45 -0.38
C VAL A 168 -6.15 1.99 -1.30
N ASN A 169 -7.40 2.09 -0.81
CA ASN A 169 -8.53 2.58 -1.63
C ASN A 169 -8.32 4.02 -2.09
N THR A 170 -7.79 4.91 -1.24
CA THR A 170 -7.49 6.29 -1.66
C THR A 170 -6.45 6.29 -2.78
N THR A 171 -5.37 5.52 -2.65
CA THR A 171 -4.33 5.43 -3.68
C THR A 171 -4.86 4.85 -4.99
N VAL A 172 -5.69 3.81 -4.93
CA VAL A 172 -6.32 3.20 -6.13
C VAL A 172 -7.19 4.21 -6.88
N ARG A 173 -7.98 5.03 -6.17
CA ARG A 173 -8.81 6.08 -6.79
C ARG A 173 -7.96 7.19 -7.41
N GLU A 174 -6.94 7.67 -6.68
CA GLU A 174 -6.00 8.67 -7.20
C GLU A 174 -5.22 8.14 -8.42
N ALA A 175 -4.88 6.85 -8.44
CA ALA A 175 -4.24 6.18 -9.57
C ALA A 175 -5.18 6.11 -10.78
N ASN A 176 -6.43 5.72 -10.56
CA ASN A 176 -7.45 5.65 -11.60
C ASN A 176 -7.67 7.00 -12.27
N ASP A 177 -7.79 8.09 -11.49
CA ASP A 177 -7.95 9.46 -12.01
C ASP A 177 -6.74 9.91 -12.86
N ARG A 178 -5.58 9.24 -12.72
CA ARG A 178 -4.34 9.50 -13.49
C ARG A 178 -4.12 8.51 -14.63
N GLY A 179 -5.08 7.60 -14.87
CA GLY A 179 -5.04 6.64 -15.97
C GLY A 179 -4.20 5.39 -15.72
N TYR A 180 -3.94 5.03 -14.45
CA TYR A 180 -3.31 3.76 -14.11
C TYR A 180 -4.36 2.65 -13.95
N ASP A 181 -4.08 1.47 -14.53
CA ASP A 181 -4.81 0.26 -14.23
C ASP A 181 -4.34 -0.32 -12.89
N CYS A 182 -5.26 -0.59 -11.97
CA CYS A 182 -4.91 -1.11 -10.64
C CYS A 182 -5.40 -2.54 -10.44
N PHE A 183 -4.49 -3.44 -10.05
CA PHE A 183 -4.79 -4.78 -9.55
C PHE A 183 -4.52 -4.83 -8.04
N VAL A 184 -5.51 -5.28 -7.27
CA VAL A 184 -5.40 -5.41 -5.81
C VAL A 184 -5.48 -6.88 -5.42
N PRO A 185 -4.37 -7.52 -5.00
CA PRO A 185 -4.41 -8.89 -4.49
C PRO A 185 -5.04 -8.90 -3.09
N SER A 186 -6.19 -9.58 -2.96
CA SER A 186 -7.05 -9.55 -1.78
C SER A 186 -6.40 -10.08 -0.50
N ASP A 187 -5.42 -10.96 -0.63
CA ASP A 187 -4.62 -11.52 0.46
C ASP A 187 -3.41 -10.66 0.85
N CYS A 188 -3.04 -9.67 0.02
CA CYS A 188 -1.96 -8.75 0.27
C CYS A 188 -2.40 -7.39 0.80
N VAL A 189 -3.69 -7.18 1.01
CA VAL A 189 -4.24 -5.96 1.63
C VAL A 189 -5.03 -6.32 2.88
N GLY A 190 -5.06 -5.43 3.88
CA GLY A 190 -5.72 -5.70 5.15
C GLY A 190 -6.42 -4.49 5.75
N SER A 191 -7.49 -4.76 6.49
CA SER A 191 -8.17 -3.81 7.38
C SER A 191 -8.19 -4.36 8.79
N TYR A 192 -8.25 -3.47 9.79
CA TYR A 192 -8.55 -3.86 11.17
C TYR A 192 -10.00 -4.39 11.32
N PHE A 193 -10.87 -4.04 10.37
CA PHE A 193 -12.31 -4.34 10.37
C PHE A 193 -12.64 -5.25 9.18
N PRO A 194 -13.05 -6.52 9.44
CA PRO A 194 -13.36 -7.48 8.36
C PRO A 194 -14.42 -6.99 7.36
N GLU A 195 -15.42 -6.28 7.85
CA GLU A 195 -16.48 -5.71 7.01
C GLU A 195 -15.95 -4.58 6.09
N PHE A 196 -14.97 -3.80 6.55
CA PHE A 196 -14.35 -2.76 5.72
C PHE A 196 -13.42 -3.38 4.68
N GLN A 197 -12.71 -4.46 5.04
CA GLN A 197 -11.93 -5.25 4.10
C GLN A 197 -12.80 -5.74 2.94
N GLU A 198 -13.91 -6.41 3.26
CA GLU A 198 -14.81 -6.97 2.26
C GLU A 198 -15.41 -5.86 1.38
N MET A 199 -15.93 -4.79 2.00
CA MET A 199 -16.56 -3.70 1.27
C MET A 199 -15.55 -2.92 0.43
N GLY A 200 -14.35 -2.67 0.96
CA GLY A 200 -13.27 -1.98 0.25
C GLY A 200 -12.90 -2.70 -1.06
N LEU A 201 -12.78 -4.02 -1.03
CA LEU A 201 -12.50 -4.83 -2.21
C LEU A 201 -13.71 -4.87 -3.18
N LYS A 202 -14.93 -4.95 -2.67
CA LYS A 202 -16.15 -4.89 -3.50
C LYS A 202 -16.26 -3.57 -4.26
N MET A 203 -15.93 -2.44 -3.61
CA MET A 203 -15.97 -1.14 -4.27
C MET A 203 -14.97 -1.01 -5.42
N ILE A 204 -13.79 -1.61 -5.32
CA ILE A 204 -12.77 -1.56 -6.38
C ILE A 204 -13.28 -2.22 -7.66
N LYS A 205 -13.83 -3.43 -7.56
CA LYS A 205 -14.29 -4.24 -8.71
C LYS A 205 -15.73 -4.00 -9.14
N ALA A 206 -16.46 -3.10 -8.47
CA ALA A 206 -17.86 -2.77 -8.80
C ALA A 206 -18.00 -2.23 -10.22
N GLN A 207 -19.19 -2.35 -10.78
CA GLN A 207 -19.54 -1.77 -12.08
C GLN A 207 -18.55 -2.14 -13.22
N GLY A 208 -18.11 -3.39 -13.24
CA GLY A 208 -17.18 -3.84 -14.26
C GLY A 208 -15.72 -3.42 -14.03
N GLY A 209 -15.33 -3.15 -12.78
CA GLY A 209 -13.96 -2.77 -12.41
C GLY A 209 -13.73 -1.27 -12.46
N ILE A 210 -14.68 -0.47 -11.96
CA ILE A 210 -14.64 1.01 -12.05
C ILE A 210 -13.34 1.62 -11.49
N PHE A 211 -12.71 0.96 -10.50
CA PHE A 211 -11.42 1.39 -9.96
C PHE A 211 -10.30 0.38 -10.21
N GLY A 212 -10.62 -0.81 -10.74
CA GLY A 212 -9.60 -1.82 -11.02
C GLY A 212 -10.07 -3.25 -10.79
N TRP A 213 -9.10 -4.12 -10.64
CA TRP A 213 -9.28 -5.57 -10.51
C TRP A 213 -8.91 -6.05 -9.12
N VAL A 214 -9.60 -7.09 -8.69
CA VAL A 214 -9.31 -7.81 -7.44
C VAL A 214 -9.06 -9.28 -7.76
N GLY A 215 -7.93 -9.80 -7.31
CA GLY A 215 -7.56 -11.20 -7.47
C GLY A 215 -6.82 -11.72 -6.25
N HIS A 216 -6.07 -12.81 -6.42
CA HIS A 216 -5.23 -13.40 -5.37
C HIS A 216 -3.75 -13.33 -5.77
N SER A 217 -2.84 -13.11 -4.82
CA SER A 217 -1.41 -12.99 -5.10
C SER A 217 -0.81 -14.24 -5.76
N SER A 218 -1.37 -15.41 -5.48
CA SER A 218 -0.93 -16.66 -6.11
C SER A 218 -1.07 -16.66 -7.64
N SER A 219 -2.08 -15.97 -8.18
CA SER A 219 -2.28 -15.85 -9.63
C SER A 219 -1.17 -15.03 -10.29
N LEU A 220 -0.71 -13.96 -9.61
CA LEU A 220 0.45 -13.18 -10.04
C LEU A 220 1.73 -14.01 -9.94
N ARG A 221 1.96 -14.68 -8.80
CA ARG A 221 3.16 -15.49 -8.58
C ARG A 221 3.29 -16.64 -9.57
N ALA A 222 2.17 -17.26 -9.98
CA ALA A 222 2.19 -18.36 -10.94
C ALA A 222 2.78 -17.98 -12.31
N VAL A 223 2.74 -16.72 -12.70
CA VAL A 223 3.32 -16.23 -13.97
C VAL A 223 4.69 -15.57 -13.80
N LEU A 224 5.09 -15.27 -12.53
CA LEU A 224 6.37 -14.66 -12.20
C LEU A 224 7.48 -15.69 -11.89
N VAL A 225 7.13 -16.95 -11.69
CA VAL A 225 8.08 -18.04 -11.30
C VAL A 225 8.48 -18.88 -12.49
#